data_eea96ae64898d92266b54206c9cef847
#
_entry.id   eea96ae64898d92266b54206c9cef847
#
_cell.length_a   1.000
_cell.length_b   1.000
_cell.length_c   1.000
_cell.angle_alpha   90.00
_cell.angle_beta   90.00
_cell.angle_gamma   90.00
#
_symmetry.space_group_name_H-M   'P 1'
#
loop_
_entity.id
_entity.type
_entity.pdbx_description
1 polymer ?
#
loop_
_entity_poly.entity_id
_entity_poly.type
_entity_poly.pdbx_seq_one_letter_code
_entity_poly.pdbx_strand_id
1 'polypeptide(L)'
;VWVTVSVPEDAKPGKYSGKLTVTAANAKARSLPIEIRVADHVLPPVRDWTFHLDLWQNPYAVARLESVPLWSEEHFEAMRPVMSLLADAGQKSVTATLINRPWNGQTYDAFGSMVTKVRRIDGTWLFDYTIFDRWVEFMFSLGIDRQINCYSMIPWAMEFDFYNQATGLNDCVRTVAGSPEYE
;
A
#
# COMPACT_ATOMS: atom_id res chain seq x y z
N VAL A 1 20.06 13.51 12.98
CA VAL A 1 20.65 12.23 12.55
C VAL A 1 19.86 11.12 13.18
N TRP A 2 19.39 10.17 12.37
CA TRP A 2 18.72 8.94 12.81
C TRP A 2 19.76 7.82 12.88
N VAL A 3 19.74 7.02 13.93
CA VAL A 3 20.65 5.88 14.11
C VAL A 3 19.82 4.64 14.40
N THR A 4 20.00 3.62 13.60
CA THR A 4 19.37 2.31 13.79
C THR A 4 20.43 1.30 14.22
N VAL A 5 20.11 0.52 15.23
CA VAL A 5 20.96 -0.61 15.66
C VAL A 5 20.22 -1.91 15.42
N SER A 6 20.79 -2.75 14.56
CA SER A 6 20.25 -4.10 14.33
C SER A 6 20.88 -5.07 15.33
N VAL A 7 20.03 -5.80 16.05
CA VAL A 7 20.45 -6.83 16.99
C VAL A 7 20.27 -8.19 16.31
N PRO A 8 21.35 -8.97 16.06
CA PRO A 8 21.25 -10.31 15.48
C PRO A 8 20.46 -11.26 16.39
N GLU A 9 19.80 -12.26 15.80
CA GLU A 9 19.00 -13.25 16.56
C GLU A 9 19.87 -14.08 17.54
N ASP A 10 21.16 -14.28 17.22
CA ASP A 10 22.13 -15.01 18.05
C ASP A 10 22.86 -14.11 19.05
N ALA A 11 22.50 -12.84 19.17
CA ALA A 11 23.09 -11.93 20.14
C ALA A 11 22.84 -12.41 21.57
N LYS A 12 23.91 -12.55 22.35
CA LYS A 12 23.78 -12.98 23.75
C LYS A 12 23.10 -11.90 24.58
N PRO A 13 22.20 -12.26 25.50
CA PRO A 13 21.64 -11.32 26.47
C PRO A 13 22.74 -10.61 27.27
N GLY A 14 22.59 -9.30 27.46
CA GLY A 14 23.59 -8.52 28.20
C GLY A 14 23.61 -7.04 27.86
N LYS A 15 24.57 -6.35 28.45
CA LYS A 15 24.86 -4.94 28.18
C LYS A 15 26.01 -4.81 27.18
N TYR A 16 25.77 -4.04 26.13
CA TYR A 16 26.75 -3.71 25.11
C TYR A 16 27.00 -2.21 25.15
N SER A 17 28.24 -1.78 25.25
CA SER A 17 28.64 -0.39 25.31
C SER A 17 29.50 -0.02 24.11
N GLY A 18 29.24 1.13 23.52
CA GLY A 18 29.97 1.63 22.36
C GLY A 18 30.02 3.15 22.32
N LYS A 19 30.50 3.68 21.22
CA LYS A 19 30.53 5.14 20.95
C LYS A 19 29.97 5.40 19.57
N LEU A 20 29.09 6.39 19.47
CA LEU A 20 28.71 7.01 18.22
C LEU A 20 29.54 8.27 18.03
N THR A 21 30.28 8.37 16.95
CA THR A 21 31.06 9.57 16.61
C THR A 21 30.44 10.27 15.42
N VAL A 22 30.09 11.54 15.59
CA VAL A 22 29.56 12.39 14.53
C VAL A 22 30.68 13.32 14.07
N THR A 23 30.97 13.32 12.78
CA THR A 23 31.96 14.19 12.13
C THR A 23 31.28 15.05 11.08
N ALA A 24 31.74 16.28 10.91
CA ALA A 24 31.34 17.19 9.87
C ALA A 24 32.56 17.97 9.35
N ALA A 25 32.54 18.38 8.08
CA ALA A 25 33.69 18.98 7.41
C ALA A 25 34.26 20.22 8.13
N ASN A 26 33.39 21.01 8.80
CA ASN A 26 33.77 22.28 9.43
C ASN A 26 33.50 22.30 10.94
N ALA A 27 33.46 21.14 11.60
CA ALA A 27 33.21 21.06 13.03
C ALA A 27 34.09 19.98 13.71
N LYS A 28 34.40 20.21 14.97
CA LYS A 28 35.06 19.16 15.78
C LYS A 28 34.17 17.93 15.90
N ALA A 29 34.76 16.75 15.66
CA ALA A 29 34.09 15.49 15.92
C ALA A 29 33.59 15.43 17.37
N ARG A 30 32.36 14.92 17.54
CA ARG A 30 31.76 14.67 18.85
C ARG A 30 31.42 13.20 19.00
N SER A 31 31.80 12.62 20.13
CA SER A 31 31.46 11.25 20.48
C SER A 31 30.44 11.22 21.60
N LEU A 32 29.43 10.37 21.43
CA LEU A 32 28.41 10.09 22.42
C LEU A 32 28.52 8.62 22.84
N PRO A 33 28.48 8.29 24.13
CA PRO A 33 28.41 6.91 24.56
C PRO A 33 27.03 6.33 24.17
N ILE A 34 27.03 5.07 23.74
CA ILE A 34 25.82 4.28 23.50
C ILE A 34 25.87 3.08 24.43
N GLU A 35 24.76 2.79 25.09
CA GLU A 35 24.52 1.55 25.82
C GLU A 35 23.29 0.87 25.23
N ILE A 36 23.41 -0.42 24.91
CA ILE A 36 22.31 -1.26 24.41
C ILE A 36 22.18 -2.44 25.35
N ARG A 37 20.98 -2.68 25.84
CA ARG A 37 20.64 -3.86 26.62
C ARG A 37 19.88 -4.86 25.78
N VAL A 38 20.51 -6.00 25.49
CA VAL A 38 19.88 -7.12 24.82
C VAL A 38 19.16 -7.98 25.86
N ALA A 39 17.84 -8.15 25.71
CA ALA A 39 17.05 -9.00 26.58
C ALA A 39 17.25 -10.48 26.22
N ASP A 40 16.97 -11.37 27.19
CA ASP A 40 16.93 -12.81 26.95
C ASP A 40 15.58 -13.20 26.33
N HIS A 41 15.36 -12.71 25.12
CA HIS A 41 14.14 -12.95 24.37
C HIS A 41 14.37 -12.67 22.89
N VAL A 42 13.97 -13.62 22.04
CA VAL A 42 13.99 -13.46 20.58
C VAL A 42 12.56 -13.24 20.11
N LEU A 43 12.34 -12.14 19.39
CA LEU A 43 11.03 -11.87 18.77
C LEU A 43 10.79 -12.88 17.62
N PRO A 44 9.56 -13.36 17.45
CA PRO A 44 9.21 -14.18 16.29
C PRO A 44 9.44 -13.40 14.99
N PRO A 45 9.64 -14.09 13.86
CA PRO A 45 9.69 -13.43 12.56
C PRO A 45 8.47 -12.53 12.34
N VAL A 46 8.66 -11.40 11.68
CA VAL A 46 7.61 -10.38 11.47
C VAL A 46 6.34 -10.94 10.82
N ARG A 47 6.50 -11.89 9.90
CA ARG A 47 5.37 -12.59 9.25
C ARG A 47 4.48 -13.38 10.23
N ASP A 48 5.05 -13.80 11.36
CA ASP A 48 4.36 -14.61 12.38
C ASP A 48 3.73 -13.75 13.49
N TRP A 49 3.91 -12.43 13.44
CA TRP A 49 3.30 -11.52 14.40
C TRP A 49 1.79 -11.57 14.32
N THR A 50 1.15 -11.71 15.49
CA THR A 50 -0.32 -11.71 15.61
C THR A 50 -0.91 -10.30 15.57
N PHE A 51 -0.09 -9.27 15.75
CA PHE A 51 -0.52 -7.88 15.63
C PHE A 51 -1.00 -7.59 14.20
N HIS A 52 -2.23 -7.07 14.08
CA HIS A 52 -2.82 -6.71 12.80
C HIS A 52 -2.42 -5.28 12.42
N LEU A 53 -1.45 -5.16 11.52
CA LEU A 53 -1.06 -3.89 10.94
C LEU A 53 -1.78 -3.72 9.59
N ASP A 54 -2.51 -2.61 9.47
CA ASP A 54 -3.22 -2.21 8.24
C ASP A 54 -2.93 -0.74 7.93
N LEU A 55 -1.82 -0.49 7.26
CA LEU A 55 -1.46 0.81 6.70
C LEU A 55 -1.93 0.84 5.24
N TRP A 56 -2.76 1.81 4.91
CA TRP A 56 -3.31 1.95 3.56
C TRP A 56 -2.23 2.31 2.55
N GLN A 57 -2.16 1.55 1.47
CA GLN A 57 -1.21 1.78 0.41
C GLN A 57 -1.81 2.71 -0.64
N ASN A 58 -0.99 3.67 -1.13
CA ASN A 58 -1.38 4.57 -2.21
C ASN A 58 -0.45 4.40 -3.43
N PRO A 59 -0.74 3.46 -4.33
CA PRO A 59 0.05 3.25 -5.54
C PRO A 59 0.05 4.47 -6.47
N TYR A 60 -1.03 5.26 -6.50
CA TYR A 60 -1.15 6.45 -7.35
C TYR A 60 -0.13 7.52 -6.99
N ALA A 61 0.14 7.69 -5.69
CA ALA A 61 1.18 8.61 -5.22
C ALA A 61 2.57 8.20 -5.72
N VAL A 62 2.87 6.91 -5.73
CA VAL A 62 4.16 6.41 -6.22
C VAL A 62 4.31 6.70 -7.72
N ALA A 63 3.30 6.41 -8.54
CA ALA A 63 3.33 6.70 -9.97
C ALA A 63 3.62 8.18 -10.26
N ARG A 64 2.97 9.09 -9.53
CA ARG A 64 3.20 10.52 -9.67
C ARG A 64 4.60 10.96 -9.22
N LEU A 65 5.05 10.48 -8.06
CA LEU A 65 6.36 10.89 -7.50
C LEU A 65 7.52 10.41 -8.36
N GLU A 66 7.43 9.19 -8.87
CA GLU A 66 8.46 8.58 -9.72
C GLU A 66 8.29 8.93 -11.21
N SER A 67 7.19 9.64 -11.56
CA SER A 67 6.88 10.05 -12.93
C SER A 67 6.82 8.87 -13.92
N VAL A 68 6.25 7.75 -13.49
CA VAL A 68 6.08 6.51 -14.28
C VAL A 68 4.62 6.30 -14.69
N PRO A 69 4.35 5.64 -15.83
CA PRO A 69 2.99 5.33 -16.25
C PRO A 69 2.31 4.40 -15.21
N LEU A 70 1.11 4.77 -14.80
CA LEU A 70 0.33 4.00 -13.82
C LEU A 70 0.13 2.56 -14.31
N TRP A 71 0.38 1.58 -13.43
CA TRP A 71 0.26 0.13 -13.65
C TRP A 71 1.20 -0.46 -14.71
N SER A 72 2.25 0.29 -15.14
CA SER A 72 3.33 -0.25 -15.97
C SER A 72 4.30 -1.12 -15.16
N GLU A 73 5.21 -1.84 -15.83
CA GLU A 73 6.26 -2.60 -15.14
C GLU A 73 7.15 -1.67 -14.31
N GLU A 74 7.49 -0.50 -14.85
CA GLU A 74 8.28 0.52 -14.15
C GLU A 74 7.59 0.99 -12.86
N HIS A 75 6.25 1.08 -12.87
CA HIS A 75 5.49 1.45 -11.69
C HIS A 75 5.56 0.35 -10.62
N PHE A 76 5.42 -0.92 -10.99
CA PHE A 76 5.55 -2.02 -10.03
C PHE A 76 6.96 -2.10 -9.44
N GLU A 77 8.00 -1.87 -10.25
CA GLU A 77 9.37 -1.80 -9.74
C GLU A 77 9.59 -0.59 -8.83
N ALA A 78 9.02 0.58 -9.14
CA ALA A 78 9.09 1.76 -8.28
C ALA A 78 8.36 1.56 -6.93
N MET A 79 7.27 0.79 -6.91
CA MET A 79 6.54 0.47 -5.68
C MET A 79 7.29 -0.53 -4.77
N ARG A 80 8.10 -1.42 -5.34
CA ARG A 80 8.73 -2.53 -4.62
C ARG A 80 9.47 -2.09 -3.35
N PRO A 81 10.33 -1.07 -3.34
CA PRO A 81 11.06 -0.69 -2.13
C PRO A 81 10.14 -0.27 -0.98
N VAL A 82 9.14 0.58 -1.25
CA VAL A 82 8.25 1.10 -0.20
C VAL A 82 7.28 0.02 0.29
N MET A 83 6.77 -0.85 -0.59
CA MET A 83 5.87 -1.94 -0.20
C MET A 83 6.65 -3.04 0.56
N SER A 84 7.93 -3.28 0.24
CA SER A 84 8.79 -4.16 1.03
C SER A 84 9.00 -3.63 2.45
N LEU A 85 9.18 -2.32 2.63
CA LEU A 85 9.25 -1.72 3.97
C LEU A 85 7.98 -1.96 4.79
N LEU A 86 6.80 -1.94 4.16
CA LEU A 86 5.54 -2.27 4.83
C LEU A 86 5.49 -3.76 5.22
N ALA A 87 5.93 -4.65 4.35
CA ALA A 87 6.03 -6.07 4.63
C ALA A 87 6.97 -6.34 5.83
N ASP A 88 8.14 -5.69 5.84
CA ASP A 88 9.13 -5.77 6.92
C ASP A 88 8.60 -5.19 8.24
N ALA A 89 7.66 -4.25 8.18
CA ALA A 89 6.95 -3.72 9.35
C ALA A 89 5.81 -4.63 9.85
N GLY A 90 5.47 -5.69 9.13
CA GLY A 90 4.40 -6.63 9.50
C GLY A 90 3.03 -6.27 8.95
N GLN A 91 2.95 -5.53 7.84
CA GLN A 91 1.70 -5.26 7.14
C GLN A 91 0.95 -6.56 6.83
N LYS A 92 -0.37 -6.57 7.07
CA LYS A 92 -1.22 -7.76 6.90
C LYS A 92 -2.23 -7.62 5.76
N SER A 93 -2.59 -6.40 5.42
CA SER A 93 -3.72 -6.10 4.53
C SER A 93 -3.27 -5.44 3.24
N VAL A 94 -3.85 -5.85 2.12
CA VAL A 94 -3.75 -5.19 0.82
C VAL A 94 -4.93 -4.22 0.70
N THR A 95 -4.66 -2.93 0.43
CA THR A 95 -5.69 -1.95 0.11
C THR A 95 -5.96 -2.00 -1.39
N ALA A 96 -7.19 -2.37 -1.78
CA ALA A 96 -7.62 -2.41 -3.17
C ALA A 96 -8.89 -1.56 -3.38
N THR A 97 -8.95 -0.79 -4.48
CA THR A 97 -10.10 0.04 -4.81
C THR A 97 -10.90 -0.55 -5.95
N LEU A 98 -12.19 -0.82 -5.72
CA LEU A 98 -13.11 -1.39 -6.70
C LEU A 98 -13.85 -0.34 -7.52
N ILE A 99 -13.81 0.90 -7.06
CA ILE A 99 -14.48 2.05 -7.67
C ILE A 99 -13.54 3.27 -7.66
N ASN A 100 -13.83 4.25 -8.49
CA ASN A 100 -13.10 5.51 -8.48
C ASN A 100 -13.48 6.33 -7.24
N ARG A 101 -12.48 6.96 -6.63
CA ARG A 101 -12.65 7.92 -5.54
C ARG A 101 -13.57 7.43 -4.40
N PRO A 102 -13.32 6.22 -3.82
CA PRO A 102 -14.20 5.67 -2.78
C PRO A 102 -14.37 6.61 -1.58
N TRP A 103 -13.36 7.43 -1.31
CA TRP A 103 -13.34 8.45 -0.23
C TRP A 103 -13.47 9.88 -0.76
N ASN A 104 -14.06 10.05 -1.94
CA ASN A 104 -14.23 11.35 -2.60
C ASN A 104 -12.86 12.05 -2.83
N GLY A 105 -12.69 13.28 -2.39
CA GLY A 105 -11.45 14.06 -2.53
C GLY A 105 -10.57 14.11 -1.28
N GLN A 106 -10.62 13.07 -0.42
CA GLN A 106 -9.87 13.07 0.84
C GLN A 106 -8.36 12.96 0.65
N THR A 107 -7.91 12.31 -0.42
CA THR A 107 -6.49 12.10 -0.70
C THR A 107 -6.00 13.05 -1.80
N TYR A 108 -4.71 13.45 -1.73
CA TYR A 108 -4.11 14.29 -2.76
C TYR A 108 -4.13 13.61 -4.13
N ASP A 109 -3.70 12.36 -4.20
CA ASP A 109 -3.82 11.54 -5.40
C ASP A 109 -5.15 10.80 -5.35
N ALA A 110 -6.00 11.02 -6.35
CA ALA A 110 -7.28 10.33 -6.45
C ALA A 110 -7.06 8.82 -6.68
N PHE A 111 -7.72 8.00 -5.88
CA PHE A 111 -7.72 6.57 -6.11
C PHE A 111 -8.65 6.22 -7.28
N GLY A 112 -8.11 5.55 -8.28
CA GLY A 112 -8.87 4.97 -9.37
C GLY A 112 -9.41 3.57 -9.02
N SER A 113 -10.35 3.08 -9.81
CA SER A 113 -10.78 1.69 -9.74
C SER A 113 -9.69 0.76 -10.29
N MET A 114 -9.38 -0.31 -9.58
CA MET A 114 -8.53 -1.39 -10.07
C MET A 114 -9.33 -2.42 -10.90
N VAL A 115 -10.64 -2.24 -10.99
CA VAL A 115 -11.55 -3.06 -11.80
C VAL A 115 -12.18 -2.18 -12.88
N THR A 116 -11.90 -2.49 -14.16
CA THR A 116 -12.56 -1.79 -15.26
C THR A 116 -13.96 -2.35 -15.47
N LYS A 117 -14.95 -1.46 -15.46
CA LYS A 117 -16.37 -1.78 -15.67
C LYS A 117 -16.78 -1.33 -17.06
N VAL A 118 -17.31 -2.26 -17.84
CA VAL A 118 -17.78 -1.98 -19.21
C VAL A 118 -19.24 -2.39 -19.32
N ARG A 119 -20.10 -1.45 -19.67
CA ARG A 119 -21.48 -1.72 -20.11
C ARG A 119 -21.45 -1.99 -21.60
N ARG A 120 -21.75 -3.23 -21.97
CA ARG A 120 -21.78 -3.67 -23.39
C ARG A 120 -22.99 -3.08 -24.13
N ILE A 121 -22.95 -3.14 -25.47
CA ILE A 121 -24.04 -2.66 -26.35
C ILE A 121 -25.35 -3.39 -26.07
N ASP A 122 -25.30 -4.67 -25.72
CA ASP A 122 -26.47 -5.48 -25.35
C ASP A 122 -27.00 -5.23 -23.93
N GLY A 123 -26.41 -4.31 -23.19
CA GLY A 123 -26.76 -3.96 -21.82
C GLY A 123 -26.12 -4.85 -20.75
N THR A 124 -25.40 -5.90 -21.11
CA THR A 124 -24.67 -6.74 -20.15
C THR A 124 -23.39 -6.06 -19.64
N TRP A 125 -22.85 -6.55 -18.53
CA TRP A 125 -21.64 -6.02 -17.93
C TRP A 125 -20.43 -6.93 -18.15
N LEU A 126 -19.28 -6.31 -18.35
CA LEU A 126 -17.97 -6.93 -18.27
C LEU A 126 -17.15 -6.26 -17.17
N PHE A 127 -16.54 -7.06 -16.32
CA PHE A 127 -15.61 -6.62 -15.30
C PHE A 127 -14.22 -7.17 -15.62
N ASP A 128 -13.25 -6.29 -15.82
CA ASP A 128 -11.87 -6.65 -16.05
C ASP A 128 -11.06 -6.43 -14.77
N TYR A 129 -10.54 -7.51 -14.22
CA TYR A 129 -9.79 -7.55 -12.97
C TYR A 129 -8.27 -7.53 -13.18
N THR A 130 -7.77 -7.34 -14.41
CA THR A 130 -6.34 -7.45 -14.72
C THR A 130 -5.45 -6.63 -13.80
N ILE A 131 -5.83 -5.36 -13.51
CA ILE A 131 -5.05 -4.50 -12.60
C ILE A 131 -5.20 -4.94 -11.14
N PHE A 132 -6.41 -5.32 -10.74
CA PHE A 132 -6.67 -5.82 -9.38
C PHE A 132 -5.83 -7.07 -9.09
N ASP A 133 -5.85 -8.04 -10.00
CA ASP A 133 -5.12 -9.30 -9.85
C ASP A 133 -3.60 -9.03 -9.78
N ARG A 134 -3.06 -8.24 -10.71
CA ARG A 134 -1.63 -7.88 -10.71
C ARG A 134 -1.20 -7.17 -9.43
N TRP A 135 -2.03 -6.25 -8.91
CA TRP A 135 -1.76 -5.55 -7.65
C TRP A 135 -1.74 -6.51 -6.47
N VAL A 136 -2.74 -7.37 -6.34
CA VAL A 136 -2.83 -8.35 -5.26
C VAL A 136 -1.68 -9.35 -5.32
N GLU A 137 -1.36 -9.90 -6.50
CA GLU A 137 -0.24 -10.83 -6.70
C GLU A 137 1.10 -10.17 -6.35
N PHE A 138 1.29 -8.91 -6.75
CA PHE A 138 2.47 -8.14 -6.39
C PHE A 138 2.62 -8.02 -4.87
N MET A 139 1.57 -7.63 -4.15
CA MET A 139 1.59 -7.51 -2.69
C MET A 139 1.82 -8.87 -2.00
N PHE A 140 1.21 -9.92 -2.52
CA PHE A 140 1.42 -11.30 -2.04
C PHE A 140 2.87 -11.74 -2.23
N SER A 141 3.49 -11.39 -3.35
CA SER A 141 4.90 -11.70 -3.62
C SER A 141 5.87 -11.05 -2.61
N LEU A 142 5.44 -10.00 -1.92
CA LEU A 142 6.18 -9.32 -0.87
C LEU A 142 5.86 -9.85 0.54
N GLY A 143 4.92 -10.81 0.66
CA GLY A 143 4.50 -11.39 1.94
C GLY A 143 3.36 -10.65 2.64
N ILE A 144 2.66 -9.74 1.97
CA ILE A 144 1.43 -9.08 2.46
C ILE A 144 0.24 -9.85 1.92
N ASP A 145 -0.18 -10.92 2.59
CA ASP A 145 -1.06 -11.95 2.03
C ASP A 145 -2.21 -12.39 2.97
N ARG A 146 -2.46 -11.68 4.07
CA ARG A 146 -3.43 -12.13 5.07
C ARG A 146 -4.85 -11.66 4.81
N GLN A 147 -5.00 -10.48 4.21
CA GLN A 147 -6.30 -9.85 3.98
C GLN A 147 -6.26 -8.94 2.76
N ILE A 148 -7.36 -8.87 2.03
CA ILE A 148 -7.58 -7.88 0.99
C ILE A 148 -8.76 -7.01 1.42
N ASN A 149 -8.51 -5.71 1.60
CA ASN A 149 -9.54 -4.72 1.92
C ASN A 149 -10.01 -4.06 0.63
N CYS A 150 -11.22 -4.41 0.19
CA CYS A 150 -11.82 -3.92 -1.03
C CYS A 150 -12.68 -2.66 -0.77
N TYR A 151 -12.28 -1.53 -1.33
CA TYR A 151 -12.97 -0.24 -1.20
C TYR A 151 -13.66 0.15 -2.51
N SER A 152 -14.92 0.48 -2.50
CA SER A 152 -15.95 -0.06 -1.64
C SER A 152 -17.24 -0.11 -2.44
N MET A 153 -18.16 -0.99 -2.06
CA MET A 153 -19.49 -1.07 -2.69
C MET A 153 -20.39 0.12 -2.32
N ILE A 154 -20.06 0.84 -1.25
CA ILE A 154 -20.77 2.04 -0.80
C ILE A 154 -19.76 3.20 -0.73
N PRO A 155 -19.49 3.90 -1.85
CA PRO A 155 -18.60 5.06 -1.87
C PRO A 155 -19.27 6.26 -1.23
N TRP A 156 -18.46 7.22 -0.78
CA TRP A 156 -19.01 8.43 -0.15
C TRP A 156 -19.89 9.26 -1.07
N ALA A 157 -19.57 9.32 -2.36
CA ALA A 157 -20.37 10.09 -3.32
C ALA A 157 -21.50 9.28 -3.98
N MET A 158 -21.57 7.95 -3.75
CA MET A 158 -22.49 7.03 -4.43
C MET A 158 -22.48 7.19 -5.95
N GLU A 159 -21.29 7.42 -6.51
CA GLU A 159 -21.02 7.57 -7.94
C GLU A 159 -20.25 6.36 -8.45
N PHE A 160 -20.72 5.79 -9.57
CA PHE A 160 -20.14 4.61 -10.19
C PHE A 160 -19.79 4.91 -11.64
N ASP A 161 -18.49 4.94 -11.93
CA ASP A 161 -17.97 5.18 -13.26
C ASP A 161 -17.85 3.88 -14.03
N PHE A 162 -18.15 3.90 -15.33
CA PHE A 162 -18.00 2.77 -16.24
C PHE A 162 -17.79 3.24 -17.68
N TYR A 163 -17.20 2.40 -18.50
CA TYR A 163 -17.14 2.62 -19.93
C TYR A 163 -18.42 2.11 -20.60
N ASN A 164 -19.11 2.97 -21.34
CA ASN A 164 -20.32 2.62 -22.08
C ASN A 164 -19.98 2.32 -23.54
N GLN A 165 -20.04 1.07 -23.91
CA GLN A 165 -19.69 0.59 -25.26
C GLN A 165 -20.63 1.14 -26.34
N ALA A 166 -21.91 1.43 -26.01
CA ALA A 166 -22.87 1.96 -26.96
C ALA A 166 -22.57 3.42 -27.35
N THR A 167 -22.01 4.22 -26.44
CA THR A 167 -21.68 5.63 -26.68
C THR A 167 -20.18 5.85 -26.98
N GLY A 168 -19.33 4.88 -26.63
CA GLY A 168 -17.88 5.02 -26.70
C GLY A 168 -17.28 5.97 -25.64
N LEU A 169 -18.04 6.31 -24.59
CA LEU A 169 -17.66 7.29 -23.57
C LEU A 169 -17.62 6.65 -22.18
N ASN A 170 -16.93 7.31 -21.27
CA ASN A 170 -17.05 7.01 -19.85
C ASN A 170 -18.29 7.72 -19.29
N ASP A 171 -19.17 6.94 -18.70
CA ASP A 171 -20.37 7.40 -18.02
C ASP A 171 -20.21 7.28 -16.51
N CYS A 172 -21.02 8.03 -15.77
CA CYS A 172 -21.12 7.96 -14.32
C CYS A 172 -22.59 7.93 -13.91
N VAL A 173 -22.93 6.96 -13.08
CA VAL A 173 -24.27 6.88 -12.46
C VAL A 173 -24.15 7.27 -11.00
N ARG A 174 -24.99 8.23 -10.58
CA ARG A 174 -25.18 8.56 -9.17
C ARG A 174 -26.44 7.86 -8.68
N THR A 175 -26.29 7.11 -7.59
CA THR A 175 -27.35 6.26 -7.03
C THR A 175 -27.58 6.57 -5.55
N VAL A 176 -28.54 5.87 -4.97
CA VAL A 176 -28.77 5.81 -3.53
C VAL A 176 -28.72 4.36 -3.11
N ALA A 177 -28.03 4.04 -2.01
CA ALA A 177 -27.93 2.68 -1.53
C ALA A 177 -29.31 2.02 -1.39
N GLY A 178 -29.48 0.83 -2.00
CA GLY A 178 -30.74 0.10 -2.02
C GLY A 178 -31.77 0.59 -3.07
N SER A 179 -31.37 1.51 -3.98
CA SER A 179 -32.20 1.82 -5.15
C SER A 179 -31.98 0.79 -6.27
N PRO A 180 -32.96 0.65 -7.21
CA PRO A 180 -32.79 -0.25 -8.35
C PRO A 180 -31.57 0.05 -9.23
N GLU A 181 -31.14 1.30 -9.28
CA GLU A 181 -29.96 1.74 -10.03
C GLU A 181 -28.65 1.35 -9.33
N TYR A 182 -28.71 1.05 -8.02
CA TYR A 182 -27.58 0.58 -7.24
C TYR A 182 -27.36 -0.92 -7.36
N GLU A 183 -28.44 -1.69 -7.47
CA GLU A 183 -28.44 -3.16 -7.61
C GLU A 183 -28.04 -3.62 -9.02
#